data_cd7732531b01688e044c671934e02cd7
#
_entry.id   cd7732531b01688e044c671934e02cd7
#
_cell.length_a   1.000
_cell.length_b   1.000
_cell.length_c   1.000
_cell.angle_alpha   90.00
_cell.angle_beta   90.00
_cell.angle_gamma   90.00
#
_symmetry.space_group_name_H-M   'P 1'
#
loop_
_entity.id
_entity.type
_entity.pdbx_description
1 polymer ?
#
loop_
_entity_poly.entity_id
_entity_poly.type
_entity_poly.pdbx_seq_one_letter_code
_entity_poly.pdbx_strand_id
1 'polypeptide(L)'
;MSVKVLIVDDSTFYRKRLREMFDTDPGIQVIGEAHNGQAAVDLTRSLRPDVITMDVEMPVMGGIEAVKKIMEVCPTPVLMFSSLTEEGARETFEALSYGAADFLPKDFSGIARRKSQVVEEICSKVKALGTSSLYRRGITAARPRPLNSESSVRPDRPAAAAEPERSAFRRVPAAPLPQAASPASRPADTAIRREAPVSAPAAPVSRGQRALEKMSRVESRLEALINRKKAELNALNNLRISQETRNAHLQHIKSFAPEGSTDYQILAIGSSTGGPNALQAIITALPGTIPFPVVIAQHMTGLFTRSFAERLNNLAEVTVKEAENGEQLKPGCVYIAPGGQQITITARSARNFRISVIESPPEVYYRPSVDILMGSLSRCSNIRVLAIILTGMGQDGKMGCKLLREKGSEIWAQDEFTSVIYGMPRAVAGLASRILPLQDIAREIIKTIKK
;
A
#
# COMPACT_ATOMS: atom_id res chain seq x y z
N MET A 1 -21.52 -9.49 12.01
CA MET A 1 -20.39 -9.34 12.97
C MET A 1 -19.73 -8.00 12.66
N SER A 2 -19.45 -7.19 13.69
CA SER A 2 -18.73 -5.93 13.54
C SER A 2 -17.23 -6.17 13.36
N VAL A 3 -16.58 -5.32 12.57
CA VAL A 3 -15.11 -5.31 12.34
C VAL A 3 -14.45 -4.67 13.55
N LYS A 4 -13.50 -5.37 14.17
CA LYS A 4 -12.75 -4.92 15.34
C LYS A 4 -11.57 -4.03 14.89
N VAL A 5 -11.56 -2.78 15.33
CA VAL A 5 -10.57 -1.78 14.93
C VAL A 5 -9.69 -1.40 16.11
N LEU A 6 -8.36 -1.33 15.88
CA LEU A 6 -7.39 -0.69 16.75
C LEU A 6 -7.00 0.66 16.11
N ILE A 7 -7.20 1.75 16.85
CA ILE A 7 -6.82 3.10 16.41
C ILE A 7 -5.42 3.41 16.96
N VAL A 8 -4.50 3.82 16.09
CA VAL A 8 -3.12 4.17 16.45
C VAL A 8 -2.75 5.53 15.87
N ASP A 9 -2.53 6.49 16.75
CA ASP A 9 -2.16 7.88 16.41
C ASP A 9 -1.62 8.54 17.67
N ASP A 10 -0.59 9.37 17.63
CA ASP A 10 -0.06 10.05 18.80
C ASP A 10 -0.96 11.20 19.26
N SER A 11 -1.70 11.82 18.33
CA SER A 11 -2.63 12.91 18.58
C SER A 11 -3.94 12.41 19.21
N THR A 12 -4.23 12.84 20.43
CA THR A 12 -5.50 12.58 21.11
C THR A 12 -6.70 13.12 20.30
N PHE A 13 -6.50 14.23 19.57
CA PHE A 13 -7.52 14.81 18.71
C PHE A 13 -7.88 13.87 17.57
N TYR A 14 -6.89 13.31 16.88
CA TYR A 14 -7.14 12.40 15.75
C TYR A 14 -7.74 11.07 16.21
N ARG A 15 -7.26 10.48 17.33
CA ARG A 15 -7.87 9.28 17.89
C ARG A 15 -9.34 9.47 18.23
N LYS A 16 -9.66 10.59 18.94
CA LYS A 16 -11.06 10.92 19.27
C LYS A 16 -11.90 11.09 18.00
N ARG A 17 -11.36 11.74 16.99
CA ARG A 17 -12.07 12.00 15.73
C ARG A 17 -12.35 10.70 14.96
N LEU A 18 -11.40 9.80 14.85
CA LEU A 18 -11.59 8.49 14.22
C LEU A 18 -12.60 7.65 15.01
N ARG A 19 -12.54 7.67 16.35
CA ARG A 19 -13.53 6.99 17.18
C ARG A 19 -14.94 7.52 16.92
N GLU A 20 -15.15 8.83 16.95
CA GLU A 20 -16.44 9.45 16.64
C GLU A 20 -16.97 9.04 15.26
N MET A 21 -16.10 8.90 14.25
CA MET A 21 -16.48 8.43 12.92
C MET A 21 -16.90 6.96 12.94
N PHE A 22 -16.12 6.10 13.60
CA PHE A 22 -16.41 4.66 13.65
C PHE A 22 -17.64 4.35 14.47
N ASP A 23 -17.91 5.09 15.54
CA ASP A 23 -19.10 4.94 16.37
C ASP A 23 -20.41 5.25 15.61
N THR A 24 -20.34 5.94 14.46
CA THR A 24 -21.50 6.16 13.58
C THR A 24 -21.89 4.92 12.75
N ASP A 25 -21.00 3.93 12.62
CA ASP A 25 -21.21 2.73 11.81
C ASP A 25 -21.30 1.48 12.68
N PRO A 26 -22.50 0.87 12.84
CA PRO A 26 -22.68 -0.33 13.69
C PRO A 26 -21.90 -1.55 13.20
N GLY A 27 -21.37 -1.52 11.97
CA GLY A 27 -20.50 -2.56 11.42
C GLY A 27 -19.05 -2.48 11.90
N ILE A 28 -18.68 -1.46 12.70
CA ILE A 28 -17.34 -1.22 13.22
C ILE A 28 -17.36 -1.18 14.74
N GLN A 29 -16.37 -1.81 15.37
CA GLN A 29 -16.17 -1.78 16.84
C GLN A 29 -14.74 -1.38 17.15
N VAL A 30 -14.52 -0.23 17.76
CA VAL A 30 -13.20 0.18 18.27
C VAL A 30 -12.91 -0.60 19.55
N ILE A 31 -11.89 -1.48 19.50
CA ILE A 31 -11.51 -2.36 20.61
C ILE A 31 -10.31 -1.88 21.40
N GLY A 32 -9.60 -0.85 20.93
CA GLY A 32 -8.45 -0.27 21.60
C GLY A 32 -7.92 0.97 20.92
N GLU A 33 -7.07 1.70 21.64
CA GLU A 33 -6.32 2.86 21.16
C GLU A 33 -4.86 2.77 21.58
N ALA A 34 -3.94 3.16 20.71
CA ALA A 34 -2.52 3.27 20.98
C ALA A 34 -2.02 4.68 20.61
N HIS A 35 -1.03 5.18 21.33
CA HIS A 35 -0.45 6.51 21.13
C HIS A 35 0.97 6.47 20.54
N ASN A 36 1.48 5.29 20.23
CA ASN A 36 2.75 5.05 19.52
C ASN A 36 2.80 3.65 18.95
N GLY A 37 3.80 3.38 18.12
CA GLY A 37 3.96 2.09 17.44
C GLY A 37 4.25 0.92 18.37
N GLN A 38 4.96 1.13 19.49
CA GLN A 38 5.23 0.04 20.45
C GLN A 38 3.94 -0.44 21.11
N ALA A 39 3.11 0.48 21.59
CA ALA A 39 1.80 0.17 22.16
C ALA A 39 0.89 -0.51 21.11
N ALA A 40 0.97 -0.09 19.84
CA ALA A 40 0.24 -0.72 18.75
C ALA A 40 0.61 -2.19 18.56
N VAL A 41 1.90 -2.54 18.57
CA VAL A 41 2.38 -3.92 18.46
C VAL A 41 1.86 -4.78 19.62
N ASP A 42 1.95 -4.27 20.85
CA ASP A 42 1.54 -4.99 22.06
C ASP A 42 0.01 -5.21 22.09
N LEU A 43 -0.76 -4.16 21.76
CA LEU A 43 -2.22 -4.26 21.68
C LEU A 43 -2.68 -5.14 20.52
N THR A 44 -1.97 -5.15 19.39
CA THR A 44 -2.30 -6.06 18.28
C THR A 44 -2.20 -7.52 18.71
N ARG A 45 -1.17 -7.87 19.49
CA ARG A 45 -1.00 -9.24 20.01
C ARG A 45 -2.10 -9.64 20.98
N SER A 46 -2.48 -8.74 21.88
CA SER A 46 -3.45 -9.02 22.95
C SER A 46 -4.90 -8.96 22.48
N LEU A 47 -5.27 -7.95 21.69
CA LEU A 47 -6.65 -7.69 21.28
C LEU A 47 -7.06 -8.39 19.97
N ARG A 48 -6.08 -8.76 19.12
CA ARG A 48 -6.32 -9.38 17.81
C ARG A 48 -7.34 -8.61 16.98
N PRO A 49 -7.08 -7.34 16.61
CA PRO A 49 -7.97 -6.55 15.78
C PRO A 49 -8.10 -7.16 14.37
N ASP A 50 -9.23 -6.92 13.71
CA ASP A 50 -9.44 -7.28 12.31
C ASP A 50 -8.75 -6.30 11.37
N VAL A 51 -8.56 -5.05 11.81
CA VAL A 51 -7.88 -3.98 11.06
C VAL A 51 -7.30 -2.95 12.03
N ILE A 52 -6.19 -2.33 11.63
CA ILE A 52 -5.52 -1.27 12.39
C ILE A 52 -5.52 0.00 11.54
N THR A 53 -5.92 1.14 12.11
CA THR A 53 -5.62 2.46 11.55
C THR A 53 -4.35 2.98 12.18
N MET A 54 -3.36 3.41 11.40
CA MET A 54 -2.01 3.69 11.87
C MET A 54 -1.50 5.02 11.31
N ASP A 55 -1.11 5.92 12.19
CA ASP A 55 -0.34 7.10 11.83
C ASP A 55 1.08 6.73 11.37
N VAL A 56 1.63 7.53 10.47
CA VAL A 56 3.02 7.36 10.00
C VAL A 56 4.01 7.90 11.02
N GLU A 57 3.80 9.13 11.49
CA GLU A 57 4.71 9.86 12.37
C GLU A 57 4.26 9.77 13.83
N MET A 58 5.02 9.04 14.66
CA MET A 58 4.72 8.89 16.08
C MET A 58 6.00 8.82 16.91
N PRO A 59 5.97 9.27 18.18
CA PRO A 59 7.11 9.16 19.10
C PRO A 59 7.39 7.69 19.49
N VAL A 60 8.59 7.40 19.98
CA VAL A 60 9.06 6.11 20.51
C VAL A 60 9.26 5.07 19.39
N MET A 61 8.23 4.80 18.63
CA MET A 61 8.24 3.94 17.45
C MET A 61 7.26 4.48 16.42
N GLY A 62 7.74 4.83 15.24
CA GLY A 62 6.91 5.31 14.13
C GLY A 62 6.04 4.21 13.50
N GLY A 63 5.07 4.63 12.70
CA GLY A 63 4.11 3.72 12.07
C GLY A 63 4.76 2.71 11.13
N ILE A 64 5.80 3.09 10.38
CA ILE A 64 6.52 2.19 9.46
C ILE A 64 7.16 1.02 10.21
N GLU A 65 7.88 1.31 11.29
CA GLU A 65 8.51 0.27 12.12
C GLU A 65 7.46 -0.60 12.81
N ALA A 66 6.35 0.01 13.25
CA ALA A 66 5.23 -0.72 13.84
C ALA A 66 4.60 -1.69 12.83
N VAL A 67 4.35 -1.25 11.58
CA VAL A 67 3.85 -2.11 10.49
C VAL A 67 4.77 -3.31 10.29
N LYS A 68 6.09 -3.08 10.19
CA LYS A 68 7.06 -4.15 10.01
C LYS A 68 6.96 -5.20 11.12
N LYS A 69 6.94 -4.76 12.39
CA LYS A 69 6.82 -5.65 13.55
C LYS A 69 5.47 -6.37 13.61
N ILE A 70 4.36 -5.68 13.30
CA ILE A 70 3.03 -6.28 13.25
C ILE A 70 2.98 -7.39 12.18
N MET A 71 3.51 -7.14 10.98
CA MET A 71 3.54 -8.12 9.91
C MET A 71 4.42 -9.34 10.22
N GLU A 72 5.42 -9.20 11.10
CA GLU A 72 6.27 -10.32 11.55
C GLU A 72 5.59 -11.18 12.62
N VAL A 73 4.87 -10.55 13.56
CA VAL A 73 4.38 -11.25 14.76
C VAL A 73 2.90 -11.61 14.74
N CYS A 74 2.08 -10.76 14.11
CA CYS A 74 0.63 -10.92 14.03
C CYS A 74 0.11 -10.19 12.80
N PRO A 75 0.32 -10.72 11.58
CA PRO A 75 -0.08 -10.07 10.33
C PRO A 75 -1.54 -9.64 10.37
N THR A 76 -1.76 -8.34 10.38
CA THR A 76 -3.08 -7.70 10.48
C THR A 76 -3.15 -6.59 9.43
N PRO A 77 -4.27 -6.41 8.71
CA PRO A 77 -4.42 -5.31 7.76
C PRO A 77 -4.18 -3.96 8.42
N VAL A 78 -3.29 -3.15 7.89
CA VAL A 78 -3.01 -1.79 8.37
C VAL A 78 -3.40 -0.78 7.31
N LEU A 79 -4.29 0.16 7.68
CA LEU A 79 -4.64 1.34 6.91
C LEU A 79 -3.82 2.52 7.46
N MET A 80 -2.85 2.99 6.66
CA MET A 80 -2.01 4.11 7.06
C MET A 80 -2.77 5.44 6.96
N PHE A 81 -2.55 6.35 7.90
CA PHE A 81 -2.93 7.75 7.80
C PHE A 81 -1.67 8.59 7.68
N SER A 82 -1.57 9.39 6.63
CA SER A 82 -0.34 10.13 6.28
C SER A 82 -0.61 11.61 6.07
N SER A 83 0.36 12.44 6.44
CA SER A 83 0.36 13.87 6.12
C SER A 83 0.37 14.10 4.60
N LEU A 84 -0.22 15.25 4.16
CA LEU A 84 -0.22 15.67 2.75
C LEU A 84 1.10 16.37 2.39
N THR A 85 2.23 15.72 2.64
CA THR A 85 3.57 16.20 2.29
C THR A 85 4.26 15.22 1.35
N GLU A 86 5.27 15.65 0.61
CA GLU A 86 6.08 14.76 -0.21
C GLU A 86 6.82 13.72 0.63
N GLU A 87 7.27 14.11 1.82
CA GLU A 87 7.91 13.21 2.78
C GLU A 87 6.94 12.16 3.28
N GLY A 88 5.75 12.55 3.76
CA GLY A 88 4.70 11.63 4.17
C GLY A 88 4.25 10.69 3.06
N ALA A 89 4.26 11.12 1.79
CA ALA A 89 4.00 10.23 0.66
C ALA A 89 5.09 9.16 0.50
N ARG A 90 6.37 9.52 0.60
CA ARG A 90 7.51 8.57 0.53
C ARG A 90 7.45 7.55 1.66
N GLU A 91 7.23 8.00 2.88
CA GLU A 91 7.08 7.15 4.07
C GLU A 91 5.88 6.20 3.95
N THR A 92 4.77 6.68 3.39
CA THR A 92 3.59 5.86 3.13
C THR A 92 3.91 4.71 2.18
N PHE A 93 4.62 4.97 1.06
CA PHE A 93 5.02 3.91 0.15
C PHE A 93 6.04 2.95 0.76
N GLU A 94 6.85 3.42 1.70
CA GLU A 94 7.71 2.55 2.50
C GLU A 94 6.88 1.63 3.40
N ALA A 95 5.89 2.15 4.14
CA ALA A 95 4.97 1.35 4.94
C ALA A 95 4.24 0.29 4.11
N LEU A 96 3.78 0.65 2.89
CA LEU A 96 3.16 -0.30 1.96
C LEU A 96 4.13 -1.41 1.56
N SER A 97 5.43 -1.12 1.38
CA SER A 97 6.45 -2.15 1.06
C SER A 97 6.70 -3.12 2.21
N TYR A 98 6.44 -2.72 3.44
CA TYR A 98 6.49 -3.60 4.62
C TYR A 98 5.18 -4.34 4.89
N GLY A 99 4.14 -4.12 4.07
CA GLY A 99 2.91 -4.91 4.11
C GLY A 99 1.68 -4.15 4.60
N ALA A 100 1.73 -2.83 4.75
CA ALA A 100 0.52 -2.05 4.94
C ALA A 100 -0.44 -2.28 3.75
N ALA A 101 -1.74 -2.35 4.05
CA ALA A 101 -2.76 -2.74 3.08
C ALA A 101 -3.16 -1.59 2.15
N ASP A 102 -3.27 -0.39 2.70
CA ASP A 102 -3.65 0.83 1.99
C ASP A 102 -3.32 2.06 2.83
N PHE A 103 -3.61 3.25 2.30
CA PHE A 103 -3.42 4.50 3.01
C PHE A 103 -4.53 5.51 2.70
N LEU A 104 -4.64 6.51 3.57
CA LEU A 104 -5.48 7.70 3.41
C LEU A 104 -4.71 8.96 3.85
N PRO A 105 -4.93 10.10 3.18
CA PRO A 105 -4.37 11.36 3.64
C PRO A 105 -5.05 11.83 4.92
N LYS A 106 -4.29 12.43 5.85
CA LYS A 106 -4.79 13.12 7.05
C LYS A 106 -5.43 14.48 6.73
N ASP A 107 -6.19 14.58 5.64
CA ASP A 107 -6.92 15.81 5.30
C ASP A 107 -8.35 15.77 5.84
N PHE A 108 -8.53 16.27 7.06
CA PHE A 108 -9.85 16.49 7.64
C PHE A 108 -10.39 17.91 7.41
N SER A 109 -9.63 18.80 6.76
CA SER A 109 -10.04 20.17 6.50
C SER A 109 -11.17 20.23 5.43
N GLY A 110 -11.17 19.29 4.49
CA GLY A 110 -12.27 19.09 3.53
C GLY A 110 -13.56 18.54 4.13
N ILE A 111 -13.52 18.04 5.37
CA ILE A 111 -14.66 17.40 6.07
C ILE A 111 -15.82 18.38 6.28
N ALA A 112 -15.57 19.67 6.43
CA ALA A 112 -16.65 20.65 6.66
C ALA A 112 -17.65 20.73 5.52
N ARG A 113 -17.22 20.46 4.27
CA ARG A 113 -18.08 20.52 3.06
C ARG A 113 -18.57 19.16 2.55
N ARG A 114 -17.89 18.03 2.90
CA ARG A 114 -18.21 16.67 2.45
C ARG A 114 -18.19 15.65 3.58
N LYS A 115 -18.56 16.06 4.77
CA LYS A 115 -18.41 15.30 6.03
C LYS A 115 -18.91 13.85 5.94
N SER A 116 -20.08 13.62 5.34
CA SER A 116 -20.67 12.28 5.23
C SER A 116 -19.91 11.36 4.26
N GLN A 117 -19.46 11.87 3.13
CA GLN A 117 -18.78 11.07 2.10
C GLN A 117 -17.40 10.58 2.54
N VAL A 118 -16.61 11.44 3.22
CA VAL A 118 -15.28 11.06 3.74
C VAL A 118 -15.42 10.04 4.86
N VAL A 119 -16.38 10.20 5.76
CA VAL A 119 -16.66 9.22 6.82
C VAL A 119 -17.08 7.88 6.22
N GLU A 120 -17.97 7.89 5.23
CA GLU A 120 -18.42 6.69 4.54
C GLU A 120 -17.26 5.97 3.82
N GLU A 121 -16.35 6.72 3.18
CA GLU A 121 -15.16 6.16 2.53
C GLU A 121 -14.23 5.49 3.55
N ILE A 122 -13.90 6.16 4.66
CA ILE A 122 -13.04 5.63 5.72
C ILE A 122 -13.67 4.36 6.31
N CYS A 123 -14.95 4.42 6.72
CA CYS A 123 -15.67 3.28 7.28
C CYS A 123 -15.76 2.10 6.29
N SER A 124 -16.01 2.38 5.02
CA SER A 124 -16.08 1.36 3.98
C SER A 124 -14.72 0.68 3.74
N LYS A 125 -13.61 1.44 3.71
CA LYS A 125 -12.26 0.89 3.61
C LYS A 125 -11.92 0.02 4.81
N VAL A 126 -12.19 0.50 6.02
CA VAL A 126 -11.96 -0.25 7.27
C VAL A 126 -12.74 -1.57 7.27
N LYS A 127 -14.02 -1.55 6.93
CA LYS A 127 -14.84 -2.78 6.82
C LYS A 127 -14.32 -3.73 5.75
N ALA A 128 -13.95 -3.22 4.59
CA ALA A 128 -13.44 -4.03 3.49
C ALA A 128 -12.11 -4.69 3.86
N LEU A 129 -11.19 -3.96 4.51
CA LEU A 129 -9.90 -4.50 4.99
C LEU A 129 -10.09 -5.52 6.11
N GLY A 130 -10.91 -5.24 7.12
CA GLY A 130 -11.17 -6.14 8.24
C GLY A 130 -11.89 -7.43 7.83
N THR A 131 -12.56 -7.44 6.67
CA THR A 131 -13.20 -8.63 6.10
C THR A 131 -12.37 -9.30 4.99
N SER A 132 -11.20 -8.76 4.67
CA SER A 132 -10.34 -9.27 3.59
C SER A 132 -9.95 -10.74 3.79
N SER A 133 -10.19 -11.55 2.77
CA SER A 133 -9.87 -12.98 2.78
C SER A 133 -8.35 -13.23 2.77
N LEU A 134 -7.56 -12.32 2.22
CA LEU A 134 -6.12 -12.41 2.15
C LEU A 134 -5.48 -12.47 3.55
N TYR A 135 -5.82 -11.52 4.42
CA TYR A 135 -5.28 -11.45 5.78
C TYR A 135 -5.85 -12.52 6.70
N ARG A 136 -7.12 -12.89 6.55
CA ARG A 136 -7.73 -14.01 7.31
C ARG A 136 -7.03 -15.34 7.10
N ARG A 137 -6.32 -15.50 5.97
CA ARG A 137 -5.52 -16.69 5.64
C ARG A 137 -4.09 -16.60 6.12
N GLY A 138 -3.68 -15.53 6.81
CA GLY A 138 -2.30 -15.30 7.25
C GLY A 138 -1.33 -15.01 6.09
N ILE A 139 -1.86 -14.66 4.91
CA ILE A 139 -1.06 -14.25 3.76
C ILE A 139 -0.91 -12.74 3.84
N THR A 140 0.28 -12.26 4.15
CA THR A 140 0.61 -10.84 4.00
C THR A 140 0.56 -10.49 2.51
N ALA A 141 0.01 -9.31 2.19
CA ALA A 141 0.14 -8.74 0.84
C ALA A 141 1.59 -8.92 0.38
N ALA A 142 1.78 -9.53 -0.79
CA ALA A 142 3.05 -10.08 -1.24
C ALA A 142 4.24 -9.20 -0.83
N ARG A 143 5.11 -9.71 0.04
CA ARG A 143 6.38 -9.06 0.31
C ARG A 143 7.09 -8.92 -1.03
N PRO A 144 7.40 -7.71 -1.50
CA PRO A 144 8.47 -7.56 -2.48
C PRO A 144 9.69 -8.19 -1.82
N ARG A 145 10.32 -9.14 -2.50
CA ARG A 145 11.59 -9.69 -2.03
C ARG A 145 12.50 -8.50 -1.73
N PRO A 146 13.11 -8.37 -0.55
CA PRO A 146 14.10 -7.35 -0.32
C PRO A 146 15.18 -7.56 -1.39
N LEU A 147 15.29 -6.62 -2.31
CA LEU A 147 16.45 -6.52 -3.16
C LEU A 147 17.63 -6.39 -2.20
N ASN A 148 18.56 -7.32 -2.28
CA ASN A 148 19.79 -7.34 -1.51
C ASN A 148 20.34 -5.91 -1.44
N SER A 149 20.58 -5.42 -0.24
CA SER A 149 21.19 -4.14 0.05
C SER A 149 22.71 -4.09 -0.29
N GLU A 150 23.14 -4.84 -1.30
CA GLU A 150 24.50 -4.84 -1.82
C GLU A 150 24.47 -4.99 -3.34
N SER A 151 24.20 -3.89 -4.04
CA SER A 151 24.79 -3.69 -5.38
C SER A 151 24.72 -2.21 -5.79
N SER A 152 25.88 -1.59 -5.71
CA SER A 152 26.39 -0.57 -6.64
C SER A 152 25.48 0.62 -6.92
N VAL A 153 25.84 1.73 -6.28
CA VAL A 153 25.71 3.08 -6.82
C VAL A 153 26.09 3.02 -8.31
N ARG A 154 25.09 3.16 -9.19
CA ARG A 154 25.35 3.41 -10.62
C ARG A 154 25.92 4.82 -10.74
N PRO A 155 27.02 5.02 -11.46
CA PRO A 155 27.52 6.37 -11.72
C PRO A 155 26.50 7.14 -12.58
N ASP A 156 26.35 8.41 -12.26
CA ASP A 156 25.52 9.39 -12.93
C ASP A 156 25.65 9.30 -14.45
N ARG A 157 24.55 9.17 -15.13
CA ARG A 157 24.45 9.35 -16.58
C ARG A 157 24.49 10.86 -16.84
N PRO A 158 25.43 11.38 -17.62
CA PRO A 158 25.52 12.81 -17.86
C PRO A 158 24.30 13.29 -18.64
N ALA A 159 23.57 14.23 -18.06
CA ALA A 159 22.55 15.00 -18.74
C ALA A 159 23.27 15.91 -19.78
N ALA A 160 22.75 15.90 -21.01
CA ALA A 160 23.19 16.76 -22.09
C ALA A 160 23.03 18.23 -21.68
N ALA A 161 24.10 18.97 -21.89
CA ALA A 161 24.27 20.36 -21.55
C ALA A 161 23.26 21.26 -22.30
N ALA A 162 22.62 22.13 -21.55
CA ALA A 162 22.15 23.43 -22.02
C ALA A 162 22.65 24.45 -20.99
N GLU A 163 23.55 25.29 -21.40
CA GLU A 163 24.03 26.41 -20.60
C GLU A 163 22.92 27.44 -20.41
N PRO A 164 22.87 28.09 -19.25
CA PRO A 164 22.45 29.48 -19.19
C PRO A 164 23.53 30.41 -18.62
N GLU A 165 23.54 31.56 -19.22
CA GLU A 165 24.38 32.73 -19.00
C GLU A 165 24.55 33.13 -17.52
N ARG A 166 25.76 33.59 -17.24
CA ARG A 166 26.21 34.20 -15.98
C ARG A 166 25.51 35.55 -15.76
N SER A 167 24.87 35.70 -14.63
CA SER A 167 24.71 37.02 -14.02
C SER A 167 25.23 37.01 -12.59
N ALA A 168 26.16 37.90 -12.34
CA ALA A 168 26.86 38.10 -11.09
C ALA A 168 25.95 38.76 -10.04
N PHE A 169 25.83 38.15 -8.85
CA PHE A 169 25.41 38.90 -7.68
C PHE A 169 26.37 38.71 -6.49
N ARG A 170 26.74 39.83 -5.96
CA ARG A 170 27.66 40.27 -4.95
C ARG A 170 27.47 39.55 -3.60
N ARG A 171 28.58 39.13 -2.99
CA ARG A 171 28.65 38.69 -1.59
C ARG A 171 28.45 39.89 -0.65
N VAL A 172 27.65 39.66 0.39
CA VAL A 172 27.58 40.53 1.59
C VAL A 172 28.03 39.70 2.80
N PRO A 173 28.89 40.24 3.68
CA PRO A 173 29.48 39.47 4.78
C PRO A 173 28.59 39.39 6.01
N ALA A 174 28.70 38.26 6.70
CA ALA A 174 28.01 37.96 7.95
C ALA A 174 28.59 38.79 9.14
N ALA A 175 27.71 39.30 9.97
CA ALA A 175 28.04 39.95 11.25
C ALA A 175 27.92 38.95 12.43
N PRO A 176 28.71 39.11 13.51
CA PRO A 176 28.83 38.12 14.57
C PRO A 176 27.76 38.23 15.66
N LEU A 177 27.44 37.09 16.28
CA LEU A 177 26.59 36.94 17.44
C LEU A 177 27.29 37.43 18.73
N PRO A 178 26.56 38.01 19.68
CA PRO A 178 27.12 38.38 21.00
C PRO A 178 27.02 37.21 21.98
N GLN A 179 28.11 37.02 22.70
CA GLN A 179 28.22 36.19 23.91
C GLN A 179 27.50 36.86 25.08
N ALA A 180 26.76 36.10 25.87
CA ALA A 180 26.26 36.53 27.15
C ALA A 180 26.79 35.64 28.27
N ALA A 181 27.27 36.32 29.31
CA ALA A 181 27.99 35.83 30.44
C ALA A 181 27.11 35.16 31.49
N SER A 182 27.71 34.22 32.23
CA SER A 182 27.23 33.74 33.52
C SER A 182 27.49 34.77 34.64
N PRO A 183 26.72 34.72 35.73
CA PRO A 183 27.39 34.71 37.01
C PRO A 183 26.85 33.68 38.03
N ALA A 184 27.78 33.30 38.89
CA ALA A 184 27.70 32.46 40.04
C ALA A 184 26.87 33.03 41.22
N SER A 185 26.36 32.13 42.05
CA SER A 185 26.68 32.04 43.51
C SER A 185 25.70 31.10 44.23
N ARG A 186 26.29 30.21 45.01
CA ARG A 186 25.65 29.40 46.07
C ARG A 186 25.40 30.30 47.32
N PRO A 187 24.53 29.86 48.26
CA PRO A 187 25.08 29.07 49.37
C PRO A 187 24.22 27.85 49.81
N ALA A 188 24.91 27.04 50.60
CA ALA A 188 24.48 25.84 51.28
C ALA A 188 23.44 26.06 52.37
N ASP A 189 22.62 25.04 52.68
CA ASP A 189 22.59 24.44 54.01
C ASP A 189 21.66 23.23 54.13
N THR A 190 22.16 22.29 54.89
CA THR A 190 21.58 21.40 55.88
C THR A 190 20.97 20.07 55.41
N ALA A 191 21.78 19.06 55.69
CA ALA A 191 21.47 17.64 55.70
C ALA A 191 20.42 17.26 56.75
N ILE A 192 19.49 16.40 56.38
CA ILE A 192 18.87 15.45 57.30
C ILE A 192 18.97 14.05 56.71
N ARG A 193 19.84 13.29 57.31
CA ARG A 193 20.09 11.87 57.12
C ARG A 193 18.90 11.10 57.69
N ARG A 194 18.12 10.42 56.85
CA ARG A 194 17.22 9.34 57.32
C ARG A 194 17.77 8.01 56.81
N GLU A 195 18.14 7.20 57.76
CA GLU A 195 18.59 5.82 57.58
C GLU A 195 17.48 4.95 56.99
N ALA A 196 17.83 4.18 55.95
CA ALA A 196 16.98 3.13 55.41
C ALA A 196 17.13 1.86 56.27
N PRO A 197 16.05 1.09 56.50
CA PRO A 197 16.14 -0.12 57.29
C PRO A 197 16.89 -1.21 56.49
N VAL A 198 17.82 -1.86 57.16
CA VAL A 198 18.59 -3.01 56.72
C VAL A 198 17.62 -4.16 56.49
N SER A 199 17.53 -4.66 55.25
CA SER A 199 16.79 -5.88 54.91
C SER A 199 17.56 -7.09 55.44
N ALA A 200 16.88 -7.94 56.20
CA ALA A 200 17.35 -9.21 56.67
C ALA A 200 17.71 -10.17 55.54
N PRO A 201 18.72 -11.07 55.71
CA PRO A 201 19.11 -12.02 54.68
C PRO A 201 18.00 -13.04 54.45
N ALA A 202 17.65 -13.25 53.21
CA ALA A 202 16.68 -14.26 52.78
C ALA A 202 17.16 -15.67 53.19
N ALA A 203 16.27 -16.45 53.77
CA ALA A 203 16.53 -17.84 54.15
C ALA A 203 16.88 -18.68 52.92
N PRO A 204 17.72 -19.71 53.07
CA PRO A 204 18.14 -20.55 51.94
C PRO A 204 16.97 -21.36 51.39
N VAL A 205 16.67 -21.13 50.11
CA VAL A 205 15.64 -21.86 49.35
C VAL A 205 15.95 -23.35 49.38
N SER A 206 15.00 -24.16 49.84
CA SER A 206 15.18 -25.62 50.03
C SER A 206 15.48 -26.34 48.69
N ARG A 207 16.22 -27.46 48.76
CA ARG A 207 16.58 -28.25 47.59
C ARG A 207 15.36 -28.69 46.76
N GLY A 208 14.20 -28.88 47.41
CA GLY A 208 12.91 -29.19 46.77
C GLY A 208 12.30 -28.03 45.95
N GLN A 209 12.42 -26.80 46.44
CA GLN A 209 11.90 -25.64 45.73
C GLN A 209 12.67 -25.34 44.43
N ARG A 210 14.01 -25.54 44.44
CA ARG A 210 14.82 -25.39 43.21
C ARG A 210 14.56 -26.52 42.19
N ALA A 211 14.15 -27.71 42.62
CA ALA A 211 13.73 -28.78 41.73
C ALA A 211 12.37 -28.48 41.07
N LEU A 212 11.41 -27.96 41.81
CA LEU A 212 10.10 -27.52 41.32
C LEU A 212 10.19 -26.35 40.30
N GLU A 213 11.04 -25.35 40.58
CA GLU A 213 11.30 -24.26 39.63
C GLU A 213 11.97 -24.74 38.35
N LYS A 214 12.89 -25.74 38.43
CA LYS A 214 13.49 -26.34 37.23
C LYS A 214 12.45 -27.11 36.41
N MET A 215 11.58 -27.89 37.05
CA MET A 215 10.50 -28.61 36.36
C MET A 215 9.53 -27.64 35.68
N SER A 216 9.07 -26.62 36.36
CA SER A 216 8.17 -25.57 35.78
C SER A 216 8.81 -24.87 34.55
N ARG A 217 10.13 -24.61 34.59
CA ARG A 217 10.84 -24.04 33.43
C ARG A 217 10.96 -25.05 32.26
N VAL A 218 11.08 -26.34 32.55
CA VAL A 218 11.08 -27.37 31.50
C VAL A 218 9.72 -27.54 30.90
N GLU A 219 8.67 -27.57 31.70
CA GLU A 219 7.27 -27.64 31.24
C GLU A 219 6.91 -26.40 30.34
N SER A 220 7.23 -25.20 30.79
CA SER A 220 7.00 -23.96 30.00
C SER A 220 7.76 -24.00 28.66
N ARG A 221 9.00 -24.55 28.63
CA ARG A 221 9.75 -24.70 27.38
C ARG A 221 9.15 -25.77 26.47
N LEU A 222 8.64 -26.84 27.02
CA LEU A 222 7.97 -27.90 26.26
C LEU A 222 6.67 -27.42 25.64
N GLU A 223 5.85 -26.71 26.40
CA GLU A 223 4.63 -26.08 25.90
C GLU A 223 4.90 -25.05 24.78
N ALA A 224 5.94 -24.22 24.95
CA ALA A 224 6.35 -23.28 23.90
C ALA A 224 6.79 -24.01 22.61
N LEU A 225 7.49 -25.15 22.75
CA LEU A 225 7.92 -25.97 21.61
C LEU A 225 6.73 -26.63 20.90
N ILE A 226 5.78 -27.17 21.67
CA ILE A 226 4.55 -27.79 21.15
C ILE A 226 3.70 -26.75 20.41
N ASN A 227 3.55 -25.55 20.97
CA ASN A 227 2.77 -24.47 20.35
C ASN A 227 3.45 -23.97 19.07
N ARG A 228 4.79 -23.89 19.04
CA ARG A 228 5.55 -23.57 17.84
C ARG A 228 5.36 -24.61 16.74
N LYS A 229 5.45 -25.90 17.08
CA LYS A 229 5.21 -27.02 16.14
C LYS A 229 3.79 -27.05 15.61
N LYS A 230 2.77 -26.76 16.44
CA LYS A 230 1.38 -26.63 16.01
C LYS A 230 1.19 -25.46 15.05
N ALA A 231 1.84 -24.34 15.29
CA ALA A 231 1.79 -23.18 14.38
C ALA A 231 2.45 -23.48 13.03
N GLU A 232 3.60 -24.17 13.02
CA GLU A 232 4.27 -24.61 11.79
C GLU A 232 3.42 -25.61 11.00
N LEU A 233 2.76 -26.57 11.68
CA LEU A 233 1.87 -27.54 11.03
C LEU A 233 0.62 -26.87 10.43
N ASN A 234 0.03 -25.92 11.15
CA ASN A 234 -1.11 -25.15 10.65
C ASN A 234 -0.73 -24.27 9.44
N ALA A 235 0.47 -23.68 9.47
CA ALA A 235 0.98 -22.91 8.32
C ALA A 235 1.19 -23.80 7.08
N LEU A 236 1.74 -25.02 7.26
CA LEU A 236 1.90 -25.99 6.18
C LEU A 236 0.56 -26.51 5.63
N ASN A 237 -0.41 -26.79 6.50
CA ASN A 237 -1.75 -27.20 6.07
C ASN A 237 -2.48 -26.08 5.32
N ASN A 238 -2.37 -24.81 5.76
CA ASN A 238 -2.93 -23.68 5.05
C ASN A 238 -2.30 -23.46 3.68
N LEU A 239 -0.97 -23.68 3.54
CA LEU A 239 -0.28 -23.65 2.24
C LEU A 239 -0.77 -24.77 1.31
N ARG A 240 -1.00 -25.96 1.83
CA ARG A 240 -1.49 -27.11 1.06
C ARG A 240 -2.93 -26.87 0.58
N ILE A 241 -3.83 -26.41 1.46
CA ILE A 241 -5.22 -26.07 1.09
C ILE A 241 -5.24 -24.95 0.04
N SER A 242 -4.38 -23.92 0.17
CA SER A 242 -4.29 -22.84 -0.82
C SER A 242 -3.77 -23.34 -2.17
N GLN A 243 -2.86 -24.32 -2.21
CA GLN A 243 -2.38 -24.93 -3.46
C GLN A 243 -3.45 -25.80 -4.13
N GLU A 244 -4.20 -26.59 -3.36
CA GLU A 244 -5.29 -27.43 -3.90
C GLU A 244 -6.43 -26.57 -4.46
N THR A 245 -6.84 -25.53 -3.75
CA THR A 245 -7.85 -24.56 -4.22
C THR A 245 -7.35 -23.79 -5.44
N ARG A 246 -6.06 -23.41 -5.46
CA ARG A 246 -5.39 -22.78 -6.61
C ARG A 246 -5.38 -23.70 -7.84
N ASN A 247 -5.08 -24.98 -7.66
CA ASN A 247 -5.06 -25.96 -8.76
C ASN A 247 -6.48 -26.20 -9.34
N ALA A 248 -7.51 -26.26 -8.49
CA ALA A 248 -8.90 -26.37 -8.94
C ALA A 248 -9.33 -25.12 -9.73
N HIS A 249 -8.95 -23.92 -9.26
CA HIS A 249 -9.22 -22.67 -9.96
C HIS A 249 -8.45 -22.56 -11.30
N LEU A 250 -7.18 -22.99 -11.34
CA LEU A 250 -6.38 -23.05 -12.57
C LEU A 250 -6.94 -24.01 -13.62
N GLN A 251 -7.57 -25.11 -13.20
CA GLN A 251 -8.24 -26.03 -14.13
C GLN A 251 -9.49 -25.39 -14.76
N HIS A 252 -10.23 -24.60 -13.99
CA HIS A 252 -11.42 -23.88 -14.49
C HIS A 252 -11.03 -22.76 -15.49
N ILE A 253 -9.87 -22.12 -15.30
CA ILE A 253 -9.37 -21.04 -16.18
C ILE A 253 -8.83 -21.59 -17.52
N LYS A 254 -8.31 -22.82 -17.56
CA LYS A 254 -7.76 -23.41 -18.80
C LYS A 254 -8.79 -23.58 -19.92
N SER A 255 -10.09 -23.54 -19.62
CA SER A 255 -11.15 -23.67 -20.60
C SER A 255 -11.48 -22.42 -21.41
N PHE A 256 -10.85 -21.25 -21.10
CA PHE A 256 -11.16 -19.96 -21.72
C PHE A 256 -9.98 -19.27 -22.42
N ALA A 257 -8.94 -20.01 -22.83
CA ALA A 257 -7.83 -19.40 -23.57
C ALA A 257 -8.25 -19.15 -25.03
N PRO A 258 -8.33 -17.89 -25.51
CA PRO A 258 -8.51 -17.64 -26.94
C PRO A 258 -7.22 -18.02 -27.67
N GLU A 259 -7.35 -18.87 -28.67
CA GLU A 259 -6.31 -19.12 -29.69
C GLU A 259 -6.24 -17.88 -30.60
N GLY A 260 -5.12 -17.12 -30.59
CA GLY A 260 -4.93 -16.05 -31.55
C GLY A 260 -3.78 -15.11 -31.17
N SER A 261 -2.99 -14.72 -32.14
CA SER A 261 -1.95 -13.68 -32.06
C SER A 261 -2.54 -12.39 -31.50
N THR A 262 -2.01 -11.94 -30.37
CA THR A 262 -2.47 -10.75 -29.67
C THR A 262 -1.48 -9.61 -29.89
N ASP A 263 -1.74 -8.80 -30.90
CA ASP A 263 -0.95 -7.57 -31.16
C ASP A 263 -1.63 -6.39 -30.44
N TYR A 264 -1.40 -6.27 -29.12
CA TYR A 264 -1.92 -5.15 -28.34
C TYR A 264 -1.15 -3.87 -28.65
N GLN A 265 -1.87 -2.77 -28.84
CA GLN A 265 -1.29 -1.45 -29.04
C GLN A 265 -1.13 -0.64 -27.74
N ILE A 266 -1.84 -1.03 -26.69
CA ILE A 266 -1.80 -0.35 -25.40
C ILE A 266 -2.19 -1.32 -24.26
N LEU A 267 -1.51 -1.20 -23.12
CA LEU A 267 -1.89 -1.85 -21.87
C LEU A 267 -2.54 -0.79 -20.96
N ALA A 268 -3.74 -1.06 -20.48
CA ALA A 268 -4.45 -0.19 -19.55
C ALA A 268 -4.71 -0.91 -18.23
N ILE A 269 -4.36 -0.30 -17.10
CA ILE A 269 -4.52 -0.93 -15.78
C ILE A 269 -5.37 -0.03 -14.88
N GLY A 270 -6.37 -0.63 -14.22
CA GLY A 270 -7.20 0.02 -13.21
C GLY A 270 -7.02 -0.63 -11.84
N SER A 271 -6.90 0.17 -10.77
CA SER A 271 -6.71 -0.32 -9.41
C SER A 271 -7.13 0.69 -8.33
N SER A 272 -7.28 0.20 -7.09
CA SER A 272 -7.62 1.03 -5.93
C SER A 272 -6.90 0.53 -4.67
N THR A 273 -7.60 0.15 -3.61
CA THR A 273 -7.05 -0.38 -2.36
C THR A 273 -6.16 -1.61 -2.60
N GLY A 274 -4.92 -1.58 -2.10
CA GLY A 274 -3.90 -2.60 -2.39
C GLY A 274 -3.25 -2.45 -3.78
N GLY A 275 -3.77 -1.52 -4.61
CA GLY A 275 -3.29 -1.23 -5.96
C GLY A 275 -1.82 -0.86 -6.05
N PRO A 276 -1.30 0.04 -5.19
CA PRO A 276 0.10 0.44 -5.26
C PRO A 276 1.08 -0.74 -5.16
N ASN A 277 0.85 -1.67 -4.24
CA ASN A 277 1.68 -2.87 -4.12
C ASN A 277 1.52 -3.81 -5.33
N ALA A 278 0.29 -3.97 -5.83
CA ALA A 278 0.03 -4.79 -7.00
C ALA A 278 0.66 -4.20 -8.27
N LEU A 279 0.55 -2.89 -8.47
CA LEU A 279 1.19 -2.17 -9.56
C LEU A 279 2.72 -2.25 -9.47
N GLN A 280 3.30 -2.05 -8.29
CA GLN A 280 4.74 -2.19 -8.10
C GLN A 280 5.20 -3.59 -8.51
N ALA A 281 4.52 -4.65 -8.07
CA ALA A 281 4.89 -6.02 -8.40
C ALA A 281 4.82 -6.32 -9.92
N ILE A 282 3.88 -5.71 -10.63
CA ILE A 282 3.75 -5.88 -12.08
C ILE A 282 4.77 -5.02 -12.82
N ILE A 283 4.81 -3.72 -12.55
CA ILE A 283 5.59 -2.75 -13.34
C ILE A 283 7.10 -2.99 -13.19
N THR A 284 7.59 -3.36 -12.00
CA THR A 284 9.01 -3.68 -11.80
C THR A 284 9.45 -4.99 -12.46
N ALA A 285 8.51 -5.83 -12.87
CA ALA A 285 8.78 -7.08 -13.57
C ALA A 285 8.67 -6.96 -15.11
N LEU A 286 8.21 -5.79 -15.63
CA LEU A 286 8.14 -5.56 -17.07
C LEU A 286 9.52 -5.20 -17.63
N PRO A 287 9.90 -5.74 -18.82
CA PRO A 287 11.15 -5.39 -19.47
C PRO A 287 11.11 -3.98 -20.03
N GLY A 288 12.24 -3.25 -20.00
CA GLY A 288 12.36 -1.92 -20.56
C GLY A 288 12.04 -1.81 -22.06
N THR A 289 12.01 -2.96 -22.76
CA THR A 289 11.72 -3.07 -24.20
C THR A 289 10.25 -3.40 -24.52
N ILE A 290 9.33 -3.19 -23.57
CA ILE A 290 7.90 -3.43 -23.80
C ILE A 290 7.40 -2.65 -25.05
N PRO A 291 6.76 -3.30 -26.05
CA PRO A 291 6.53 -2.68 -27.37
C PRO A 291 5.30 -1.76 -27.43
N PHE A 292 4.62 -1.55 -26.33
CA PHE A 292 3.45 -0.68 -26.22
C PHE A 292 3.52 0.21 -24.98
N PRO A 293 2.81 1.35 -24.96
CA PRO A 293 2.65 2.18 -23.78
C PRO A 293 1.73 1.50 -22.76
N VAL A 294 1.95 1.84 -21.49
CA VAL A 294 1.09 1.44 -20.37
C VAL A 294 0.43 2.68 -19.77
N VAL A 295 -0.88 2.65 -19.57
CA VAL A 295 -1.64 3.72 -18.91
C VAL A 295 -2.34 3.17 -17.68
N ILE A 296 -2.24 3.90 -16.56
CA ILE A 296 -2.71 3.44 -15.26
C ILE A 296 -3.66 4.47 -14.65
N ALA A 297 -4.85 4.02 -14.25
CA ALA A 297 -5.74 4.76 -13.35
C ALA A 297 -5.73 4.06 -11.99
N GLN A 298 -5.05 4.67 -11.02
CA GLN A 298 -5.03 4.28 -9.61
C GLN A 298 -5.82 5.31 -8.80
N HIS A 299 -6.80 4.88 -8.03
CA HIS A 299 -7.52 5.77 -7.11
C HIS A 299 -6.59 6.29 -6.02
N MET A 300 -6.13 7.53 -6.19
CA MET A 300 -5.11 8.15 -5.35
C MET A 300 -5.15 9.67 -5.54
N THR A 301 -4.77 10.44 -4.53
CA THR A 301 -4.69 11.92 -4.63
C THR A 301 -3.41 12.37 -5.35
N GLY A 302 -3.41 13.59 -5.90
CA GLY A 302 -2.36 14.08 -6.82
C GLY A 302 -0.95 14.06 -6.27
N LEU A 303 -0.75 14.41 -5.00
CA LEU A 303 0.57 14.38 -4.38
C LEU A 303 1.16 12.96 -4.36
N PHE A 304 0.30 11.98 -4.06
CA PHE A 304 0.71 10.58 -3.99
C PHE A 304 0.93 9.97 -5.38
N THR A 305 0.19 10.38 -6.43
CA THR A 305 0.41 9.84 -7.78
C THR A 305 1.76 10.24 -8.34
N ARG A 306 2.23 11.47 -8.10
CA ARG A 306 3.57 11.92 -8.48
C ARG A 306 4.65 11.12 -7.75
N SER A 307 4.61 11.07 -6.42
CA SER A 307 5.60 10.33 -5.62
C SER A 307 5.61 8.84 -5.96
N PHE A 308 4.44 8.27 -6.29
CA PHE A 308 4.34 6.88 -6.73
C PHE A 308 4.99 6.65 -8.10
N ALA A 309 4.77 7.56 -9.05
CA ALA A 309 5.42 7.50 -10.35
C ALA A 309 6.95 7.55 -10.24
N GLU A 310 7.47 8.50 -9.44
CA GLU A 310 8.91 8.63 -9.15
C GLU A 310 9.48 7.35 -8.52
N ARG A 311 8.79 6.81 -7.52
CA ARG A 311 9.19 5.55 -6.87
C ARG A 311 9.24 4.38 -7.85
N LEU A 312 8.20 4.19 -8.66
CA LEU A 312 8.17 3.12 -9.65
C LEU A 312 9.27 3.30 -10.70
N ASN A 313 9.52 4.54 -11.14
CA ASN A 313 10.58 4.84 -12.11
C ASN A 313 11.99 4.47 -11.59
N ASN A 314 12.21 4.62 -10.28
CA ASN A 314 13.47 4.23 -9.65
C ASN A 314 13.64 2.71 -9.50
N LEU A 315 12.54 1.96 -9.49
CA LEU A 315 12.54 0.52 -9.26
C LEU A 315 12.41 -0.32 -10.55
N ALA A 316 11.82 0.25 -11.61
CA ALA A 316 11.49 -0.45 -12.84
C ALA A 316 12.52 -0.25 -13.95
N GLU A 317 12.57 -1.17 -14.91
CA GLU A 317 13.35 -1.00 -16.16
C GLU A 317 12.63 -0.09 -17.17
N VAL A 318 11.29 -0.10 -17.15
CA VAL A 318 10.44 0.80 -17.95
C VAL A 318 10.51 2.23 -17.40
N THR A 319 10.35 3.23 -18.26
CA THR A 319 10.20 4.62 -17.80
C THR A 319 8.81 4.79 -17.20
N VAL A 320 8.71 5.34 -15.98
CA VAL A 320 7.44 5.61 -15.31
C VAL A 320 7.32 7.09 -15.00
N LYS A 321 6.21 7.70 -15.34
CA LYS A 321 5.92 9.11 -15.04
C LYS A 321 4.44 9.36 -14.75
N GLU A 322 4.14 10.44 -14.08
CA GLU A 322 2.79 10.99 -14.05
C GLU A 322 2.44 11.55 -15.44
N ALA A 323 1.22 11.32 -15.90
CA ALA A 323 0.76 11.74 -17.23
C ALA A 323 0.63 13.26 -17.34
N GLU A 324 1.10 13.83 -18.44
CA GLU A 324 0.98 15.24 -18.76
C GLU A 324 -0.05 15.50 -19.88
N ASN A 325 -0.73 16.65 -19.80
CA ASN A 325 -1.74 17.00 -20.80
C ASN A 325 -1.11 17.19 -22.18
N GLY A 326 -1.71 16.56 -23.18
CA GLY A 326 -1.31 16.70 -24.57
C GLY A 326 -0.09 15.85 -24.99
N GLU A 327 0.50 15.05 -24.10
CA GLU A 327 1.66 14.25 -24.48
C GLU A 327 1.30 13.05 -25.34
N GLN A 328 2.26 12.61 -26.16
CA GLN A 328 2.13 11.40 -26.99
C GLN A 328 2.64 10.19 -26.21
N LEU A 329 1.85 9.12 -26.19
CA LEU A 329 2.25 7.86 -25.59
C LEU A 329 3.38 7.19 -26.38
N LYS A 330 4.39 6.68 -25.65
CA LYS A 330 5.55 5.99 -26.22
C LYS A 330 5.65 4.56 -25.71
N PRO A 331 6.01 3.59 -26.54
CA PRO A 331 6.38 2.25 -26.08
C PRO A 331 7.49 2.34 -24.99
N GLY A 332 7.50 1.39 -24.06
CA GLY A 332 8.48 1.38 -22.97
C GLY A 332 8.18 2.40 -21.86
N CYS A 333 7.08 3.13 -21.95
CA CYS A 333 6.72 4.14 -20.97
C CYS A 333 5.38 3.82 -20.29
N VAL A 334 5.33 4.02 -18.98
CA VAL A 334 4.17 3.87 -18.10
C VAL A 334 3.70 5.25 -17.66
N TYR A 335 2.43 5.54 -17.88
CA TYR A 335 1.80 6.80 -17.58
C TYR A 335 0.78 6.63 -16.47
N ILE A 336 1.00 7.25 -15.33
CA ILE A 336 0.09 7.23 -14.18
C ILE A 336 -0.83 8.45 -14.27
N ALA A 337 -2.14 8.23 -14.20
CA ALA A 337 -3.11 9.31 -14.20
C ALA A 337 -2.92 10.22 -12.97
N PRO A 338 -2.88 11.57 -13.13
CA PRO A 338 -2.79 12.48 -12.01
C PRO A 338 -3.99 12.37 -11.07
N GLY A 339 -3.73 12.28 -9.78
CA GLY A 339 -4.81 12.25 -8.78
C GLY A 339 -5.60 13.56 -8.75
N GLY A 340 -6.90 13.43 -8.50
CA GLY A 340 -7.82 14.58 -8.54
C GLY A 340 -8.33 14.95 -9.93
N GLN A 341 -7.71 14.42 -10.99
CA GLN A 341 -8.04 14.70 -12.39
C GLN A 341 -8.47 13.43 -13.12
N GLN A 342 -8.89 13.56 -14.37
CA GLN A 342 -9.18 12.44 -15.27
C GLN A 342 -8.20 12.41 -16.43
N ILE A 343 -7.91 11.21 -16.94
CA ILE A 343 -7.21 11.06 -18.21
C ILE A 343 -8.09 10.41 -19.25
N THR A 344 -7.98 10.90 -20.47
CA THR A 344 -8.61 10.30 -21.65
C THR A 344 -7.55 10.10 -22.74
N ILE A 345 -7.74 9.07 -23.54
CA ILE A 345 -6.83 8.73 -24.63
C ILE A 345 -7.56 8.92 -25.96
N THR A 346 -6.88 9.59 -26.90
CA THR A 346 -7.31 9.69 -28.29
C THR A 346 -6.28 9.04 -29.20
N ALA A 347 -6.74 8.32 -30.22
CA ALA A 347 -5.88 7.72 -31.22
C ALA A 347 -5.97 8.52 -32.52
N ARG A 348 -4.83 8.96 -33.07
CA ARG A 348 -4.72 9.52 -34.42
C ARG A 348 -4.45 8.43 -35.47
N SER A 349 -3.84 7.32 -35.04
CA SER A 349 -3.62 6.11 -35.82
C SER A 349 -3.42 4.93 -34.86
N ALA A 350 -3.27 3.72 -35.36
CA ALA A 350 -3.13 2.48 -34.55
C ALA A 350 -1.93 2.50 -33.57
N ARG A 351 -0.97 3.40 -33.73
CA ARG A 351 0.22 3.54 -32.84
C ARG A 351 0.50 4.98 -32.41
N ASN A 352 -0.42 5.92 -32.68
CA ASN A 352 -0.25 7.33 -32.29
C ASN A 352 -1.36 7.73 -31.34
N PHE A 353 -1.09 7.59 -30.06
CA PHE A 353 -1.98 7.91 -28.95
C PHE A 353 -1.56 9.21 -28.28
N ARG A 354 -2.54 10.00 -27.86
CA ARG A 354 -2.31 11.22 -27.10
C ARG A 354 -3.15 11.21 -25.82
N ILE A 355 -2.53 11.59 -24.71
CA ILE A 355 -3.21 11.80 -23.43
C ILE A 355 -3.84 13.19 -23.41
N SER A 356 -5.05 13.27 -22.87
CA SER A 356 -5.64 14.54 -22.41
C SER A 356 -5.91 14.39 -20.89
N VAL A 357 -5.32 15.28 -20.11
CA VAL A 357 -5.61 15.43 -18.69
C VAL A 357 -6.68 16.49 -18.56
N ILE A 358 -7.80 16.14 -17.94
CA ILE A 358 -8.99 17.01 -17.84
C ILE A 358 -9.45 17.10 -16.38
N GLU A 359 -10.09 18.20 -16.04
CA GLU A 359 -10.77 18.33 -14.75
C GLU A 359 -11.86 17.27 -14.61
N SER A 360 -12.00 16.75 -13.39
CA SER A 360 -13.03 15.76 -13.13
C SER A 360 -14.39 16.42 -13.01
N PRO A 361 -15.41 15.96 -13.76
CA PRO A 361 -16.78 16.42 -13.56
C PRO A 361 -17.22 16.24 -12.09
N PRO A 362 -17.99 17.18 -11.52
CA PRO A 362 -18.38 17.13 -10.11
C PRO A 362 -19.11 15.85 -9.69
N GLU A 363 -19.88 15.26 -10.60
CA GLU A 363 -20.66 14.05 -10.42
C GLU A 363 -19.81 12.77 -10.42
N VAL A 364 -18.57 12.82 -10.92
CA VAL A 364 -17.67 11.68 -10.95
C VAL A 364 -16.99 11.54 -9.59
N TYR A 365 -17.24 10.40 -8.94
CA TYR A 365 -16.70 10.13 -7.60
C TYR A 365 -15.18 9.84 -7.62
N TYR A 366 -14.75 8.92 -8.51
CA TYR A 366 -13.35 8.51 -8.59
C TYR A 366 -12.51 9.46 -9.46
N ARG A 367 -11.35 9.87 -8.94
CA ARG A 367 -10.44 10.83 -9.58
C ARG A 367 -8.99 10.42 -9.38
N PRO A 368 -8.39 9.70 -10.34
CA PRO A 368 -8.92 9.31 -11.65
C PRO A 368 -9.96 8.20 -11.60
N SER A 369 -10.80 8.08 -12.64
CA SER A 369 -11.75 6.98 -12.83
C SER A 369 -11.24 5.99 -13.87
N VAL A 370 -11.31 4.71 -13.54
CA VAL A 370 -10.97 3.60 -14.44
C VAL A 370 -11.99 3.52 -15.58
N ASP A 371 -13.27 3.73 -15.31
CA ASP A 371 -14.32 3.72 -16.33
C ASP A 371 -14.10 4.82 -17.38
N ILE A 372 -13.67 6.02 -16.98
CA ILE A 372 -13.36 7.12 -17.90
C ILE A 372 -12.18 6.76 -18.79
N LEU A 373 -11.08 6.25 -18.22
CA LEU A 373 -9.92 5.82 -18.98
C LEU A 373 -10.29 4.73 -19.99
N MET A 374 -10.88 3.62 -19.53
CA MET A 374 -11.25 2.49 -20.38
C MET A 374 -12.31 2.88 -21.43
N GLY A 375 -13.29 3.71 -21.05
CA GLY A 375 -14.30 4.26 -21.96
C GLY A 375 -13.68 5.16 -23.03
N SER A 376 -12.62 5.91 -22.72
CA SER A 376 -11.92 6.72 -23.73
C SER A 376 -11.19 5.82 -24.76
N LEU A 377 -10.55 4.77 -24.30
CA LEU A 377 -9.88 3.79 -25.15
C LEU A 377 -10.84 3.02 -26.05
N SER A 378 -12.05 2.70 -25.57
CA SER A 378 -13.08 2.03 -26.39
C SER A 378 -13.58 2.87 -27.56
N ARG A 379 -13.39 4.19 -27.53
CA ARG A 379 -13.72 5.10 -28.66
C ARG A 379 -12.61 5.19 -29.71
N CYS A 380 -11.43 4.67 -29.42
CA CYS A 380 -10.33 4.60 -30.40
C CYS A 380 -10.60 3.47 -31.41
N SER A 381 -10.59 3.81 -32.70
CA SER A 381 -10.85 2.84 -33.76
C SER A 381 -9.61 2.01 -34.09
N ASN A 382 -9.81 0.74 -34.47
CA ASN A 382 -8.77 -0.17 -34.95
C ASN A 382 -7.60 -0.36 -33.97
N ILE A 383 -7.88 -0.43 -32.67
CA ILE A 383 -6.89 -0.77 -31.63
C ILE A 383 -7.37 -1.96 -30.82
N ARG A 384 -6.41 -2.75 -30.35
CA ARG A 384 -6.64 -3.80 -29.35
C ARG A 384 -5.97 -3.38 -28.06
N VAL A 385 -6.77 -3.28 -27.00
CA VAL A 385 -6.33 -2.93 -25.66
C VAL A 385 -6.25 -4.21 -24.83
N LEU A 386 -5.17 -4.39 -24.09
CA LEU A 386 -5.17 -5.28 -22.95
C LEU A 386 -5.56 -4.47 -21.72
N ALA A 387 -6.74 -4.69 -21.18
CA ALA A 387 -7.21 -4.02 -19.97
C ALA A 387 -7.09 -4.96 -18.78
N ILE A 388 -6.46 -4.50 -17.67
CA ILE A 388 -6.27 -5.31 -16.47
C ILE A 388 -6.88 -4.57 -15.29
N ILE A 389 -7.75 -5.27 -14.56
CA ILE A 389 -8.34 -4.74 -13.32
C ILE A 389 -7.74 -5.48 -12.14
N LEU A 390 -7.06 -4.71 -11.28
CA LEU A 390 -6.41 -5.20 -10.08
C LEU A 390 -7.26 -4.95 -8.84
N THR A 391 -6.74 -5.41 -7.70
CA THR A 391 -7.32 -5.21 -6.38
C THR A 391 -7.88 -3.81 -6.18
N GLY A 392 -9.04 -3.70 -5.57
CA GLY A 392 -9.70 -2.42 -5.31
C GLY A 392 -11.13 -2.59 -4.82
N MET A 393 -11.62 -1.59 -4.10
CA MET A 393 -12.98 -1.51 -3.60
C MET A 393 -13.92 -0.98 -4.68
N GLY A 394 -15.18 -1.42 -4.68
CA GLY A 394 -16.21 -0.96 -5.61
C GLY A 394 -16.18 -1.68 -6.95
N GLN A 395 -16.60 -1.00 -8.00
CA GLN A 395 -16.78 -1.58 -9.34
C GLN A 395 -16.38 -0.63 -10.49
N ASP A 396 -15.59 0.43 -10.20
CA ASP A 396 -15.06 1.31 -11.24
C ASP A 396 -14.18 0.51 -12.21
N GLY A 397 -14.34 0.77 -13.50
CA GLY A 397 -13.74 -0.01 -14.59
C GLY A 397 -14.68 -1.06 -15.20
N LYS A 398 -15.82 -1.39 -14.55
CA LYS A 398 -16.77 -2.36 -15.08
C LYS A 398 -17.40 -1.93 -16.39
N MET A 399 -17.87 -0.68 -16.46
CA MET A 399 -18.52 -0.14 -17.65
C MET A 399 -17.53 0.08 -18.79
N GLY A 400 -16.35 0.64 -18.47
CA GLY A 400 -15.29 0.85 -19.45
C GLY A 400 -14.75 -0.47 -20.03
N CYS A 401 -14.55 -1.49 -19.20
CA CYS A 401 -14.15 -2.83 -19.63
C CYS A 401 -15.23 -3.49 -20.52
N LYS A 402 -16.52 -3.31 -20.20
CA LYS A 402 -17.60 -3.79 -21.05
C LYS A 402 -17.52 -3.17 -22.46
N LEU A 403 -17.35 -1.86 -22.55
CA LEU A 403 -17.20 -1.17 -23.82
C LEU A 403 -15.96 -1.62 -24.61
N LEU A 404 -14.82 -1.85 -23.92
CA LEU A 404 -13.61 -2.37 -24.54
C LEU A 404 -13.81 -3.78 -25.09
N ARG A 405 -14.48 -4.66 -24.33
CA ARG A 405 -14.78 -6.03 -24.78
C ARG A 405 -15.67 -6.06 -26.01
N GLU A 406 -16.69 -5.18 -26.08
CA GLU A 406 -17.57 -5.02 -27.25
C GLU A 406 -16.80 -4.58 -28.51
N LYS A 407 -15.61 -3.96 -28.32
CA LYS A 407 -14.69 -3.55 -29.41
C LYS A 407 -13.59 -4.61 -29.69
N GLY A 408 -13.67 -5.81 -29.12
CA GLY A 408 -12.71 -6.89 -29.36
C GLY A 408 -11.41 -6.77 -28.55
N SER A 409 -11.36 -5.91 -27.55
CA SER A 409 -10.24 -5.80 -26.60
C SER A 409 -10.31 -6.92 -25.56
N GLU A 410 -9.18 -7.23 -24.94
CA GLU A 410 -9.05 -8.29 -23.93
C GLU A 410 -9.06 -7.73 -22.53
N ILE A 411 -9.77 -8.39 -21.62
CA ILE A 411 -9.90 -7.99 -20.22
C ILE A 411 -9.31 -9.09 -19.35
N TRP A 412 -8.38 -8.73 -18.46
CA TRP A 412 -7.88 -9.59 -17.40
C TRP A 412 -8.27 -9.04 -16.04
N ALA A 413 -8.40 -9.92 -15.05
CA ALA A 413 -8.67 -9.56 -13.68
C ALA A 413 -7.68 -10.24 -12.74
N GLN A 414 -7.30 -9.55 -11.67
CA GLN A 414 -6.59 -10.17 -10.55
C GLN A 414 -7.54 -11.15 -9.84
N ASP A 415 -7.01 -12.27 -9.36
CA ASP A 415 -7.81 -13.26 -8.64
C ASP A 415 -8.17 -12.80 -7.22
N GLU A 416 -9.12 -13.47 -6.60
CA GLU A 416 -9.56 -13.20 -5.23
C GLU A 416 -8.47 -13.52 -4.20
N PHE A 417 -7.63 -14.53 -4.47
CA PHE A 417 -6.66 -15.03 -3.51
C PHE A 417 -5.52 -14.06 -3.25
N THR A 418 -5.14 -13.28 -4.26
CA THR A 418 -4.06 -12.31 -4.17
C THR A 418 -4.55 -10.86 -4.07
N SER A 419 -5.87 -10.62 -4.17
CA SER A 419 -6.46 -9.28 -4.00
C SER A 419 -6.56 -8.91 -2.53
N VAL A 420 -6.11 -7.70 -2.16
CA VAL A 420 -6.36 -7.10 -0.84
C VAL A 420 -7.87 -6.92 -0.66
N ILE A 421 -8.54 -6.36 -1.68
CA ILE A 421 -9.99 -6.26 -1.78
C ILE A 421 -10.43 -6.74 -3.16
N TYR A 422 -11.23 -7.80 -3.21
CA TYR A 422 -11.76 -8.39 -4.44
C TYR A 422 -13.08 -7.73 -4.85
N GLY A 423 -13.09 -6.40 -4.97
CA GLY A 423 -14.27 -5.63 -5.41
C GLY A 423 -14.22 -5.34 -6.90
N MET A 424 -13.30 -4.50 -7.34
CA MET A 424 -13.11 -4.15 -8.75
C MET A 424 -12.83 -5.37 -9.64
N PRO A 425 -11.92 -6.31 -9.30
CA PRO A 425 -11.72 -7.50 -10.12
C PRO A 425 -12.98 -8.37 -10.22
N ARG A 426 -13.70 -8.55 -9.11
CA ARG A 426 -14.98 -9.29 -9.09
C ARG A 426 -16.02 -8.66 -10.03
N ALA A 427 -16.06 -7.33 -10.09
CA ALA A 427 -17.03 -6.61 -10.93
C ALA A 427 -16.82 -6.87 -12.43
N VAL A 428 -15.58 -7.19 -12.85
CA VAL A 428 -15.23 -7.49 -14.23
C VAL A 428 -14.99 -8.98 -14.50
N ALA A 429 -15.08 -9.85 -13.48
CA ALA A 429 -14.79 -11.29 -13.63
C ALA A 429 -15.61 -11.97 -14.75
N GLY A 430 -16.90 -11.60 -14.91
CA GLY A 430 -17.74 -12.10 -16.00
C GLY A 430 -17.41 -11.53 -17.39
N LEU A 431 -16.56 -10.50 -17.46
CA LEU A 431 -16.05 -9.90 -18.71
C LEU A 431 -14.63 -10.39 -19.03
N ALA A 432 -13.90 -10.85 -18.01
CA ALA A 432 -12.50 -11.20 -18.14
C ALA A 432 -12.32 -12.50 -18.94
N SER A 433 -11.36 -12.49 -19.87
CA SER A 433 -10.88 -13.69 -20.55
C SER A 433 -9.92 -14.49 -19.66
N ARG A 434 -9.27 -13.82 -18.70
CA ARG A 434 -8.33 -14.43 -17.74
C ARG A 434 -8.49 -13.82 -16.35
N ILE A 435 -8.49 -14.69 -15.35
CA ILE A 435 -8.42 -14.31 -13.94
C ILE A 435 -7.11 -14.90 -13.41
N LEU A 436 -6.19 -14.04 -12.97
CA LEU A 436 -4.80 -14.43 -12.71
C LEU A 436 -4.36 -14.03 -11.29
N PRO A 437 -3.56 -14.87 -10.62
CA PRO A 437 -2.85 -14.45 -9.42
C PRO A 437 -1.88 -13.31 -9.74
N LEU A 438 -1.73 -12.37 -8.81
CA LEU A 438 -0.90 -11.17 -8.99
C LEU A 438 0.51 -11.50 -9.53
N GLN A 439 1.17 -12.50 -8.97
CA GLN A 439 2.53 -12.90 -9.34
C GLN A 439 2.66 -13.45 -10.76
N ASP A 440 1.56 -13.82 -11.38
CA ASP A 440 1.53 -14.39 -12.73
C ASP A 440 1.23 -13.34 -13.81
N ILE A 441 0.63 -12.19 -13.43
CA ILE A 441 0.16 -11.17 -14.38
C ILE A 441 1.31 -10.64 -15.25
N ALA A 442 2.42 -10.21 -14.66
CA ALA A 442 3.56 -9.68 -15.41
C ALA A 442 4.15 -10.73 -16.38
N ARG A 443 4.30 -11.97 -15.92
CA ARG A 443 4.78 -13.08 -16.77
C ARG A 443 3.84 -13.32 -17.95
N GLU A 444 2.54 -13.28 -17.74
CA GLU A 444 1.57 -13.47 -18.81
C GLU A 444 1.54 -12.29 -19.78
N ILE A 445 1.72 -11.04 -19.32
CA ILE A 445 1.92 -9.87 -20.20
C ILE A 445 3.15 -10.10 -21.09
N ILE A 446 4.29 -10.51 -20.51
CA ILE A 446 5.53 -10.76 -21.26
C ILE A 446 5.36 -11.85 -22.31
N LYS A 447 4.56 -12.88 -22.05
CA LYS A 447 4.26 -13.92 -23.05
C LYS A 447 3.50 -13.39 -24.25
N THR A 448 2.68 -12.35 -24.11
CA THR A 448 1.99 -11.71 -25.24
C THR A 448 2.93 -10.92 -26.14
N ILE A 449 4.09 -10.48 -25.61
CA ILE A 449 5.09 -9.71 -26.36
C ILE A 449 5.97 -10.62 -27.24
N LYS A 450 6.18 -11.86 -26.82
CA LYS A 450 7.13 -12.80 -27.47
C LYS A 450 6.47 -13.65 -28.58
N LYS A 451 5.23 -13.39 -28.87
CA LYS A 451 4.50 -14.00 -30.00
C LYS A 451 4.44 -13.03 -31.18
#